data_a90c04022aa034ad387f241e15d7aa91
#
_entry.id   a90c04022aa034ad387f241e15d7aa91
#
_cell.length_a   1.000
_cell.length_b   1.000
_cell.length_c   1.000
_cell.angle_alpha   90.00
_cell.angle_beta   90.00
_cell.angle_gamma   90.00
#
_symmetry.space_group_name_H-M   'P 1'
#
loop_
_entity.id
_entity.type
_entity.pdbx_description
1 polymer ?
#
loop_
_entity_poly.entity_id
_entity_poly.type
_entity_poly.pdbx_seq_one_letter_code
_entity_poly.pdbx_strand_id
1 'polypeptide(L)'
;MSNMNQTIIDAFKFRHATKQFDPSKKVSDEDFETILEAGRLSPSSLGLEPWHFVVVQSETLRDKLKPYSWGAQKQLDTASHFVLIFARKNVTSQSEYVQNLIRGVKQYEESTIPAVNEKFDNFQTNFHINDNERTLYDWASKQLSLIHI
;
A
#
# COMPACT_ATOMS: atom_id res chain seq x y z
N MET A 1 21.64 14.65 20.29
CA MET A 1 20.93 13.36 20.05
C MET A 1 19.51 13.27 20.69
N SER A 2 19.10 14.21 21.51
CA SER A 2 17.80 14.16 22.21
C SER A 2 16.58 14.59 21.39
N ASN A 3 16.73 15.14 20.20
CA ASN A 3 15.64 15.80 19.48
C ASN A 3 14.81 14.83 18.61
N MET A 4 15.43 13.85 17.98
CA MET A 4 14.74 12.95 17.04
C MET A 4 13.68 12.05 17.74
N ASN A 5 14.05 11.44 18.86
CA ASN A 5 13.13 10.57 19.61
C ASN A 5 11.91 11.35 20.09
N GLN A 6 12.12 12.56 20.61
CA GLN A 6 11.01 13.41 21.04
C GLN A 6 10.15 13.84 19.86
N THR A 7 10.74 14.21 18.73
CA THR A 7 10.02 14.56 17.51
C THR A 7 9.11 13.43 17.03
N ILE A 8 9.61 12.19 17.05
CA ILE A 8 8.80 11.01 16.70
C ILE A 8 7.61 10.85 17.66
N ILE A 9 7.87 10.92 18.96
CA ILE A 9 6.80 10.78 19.97
C ILE A 9 5.76 11.89 19.86
N ASP A 10 6.19 13.11 19.60
CA ASP A 10 5.29 14.27 19.45
C ASP A 10 4.45 14.15 18.16
N ALA A 11 5.01 13.64 17.07
CA ALA A 11 4.28 13.32 15.85
C ALA A 11 3.16 12.27 16.11
N PHE A 12 3.46 11.21 16.85
CA PHE A 12 2.44 10.23 17.26
C PHE A 12 1.35 10.82 18.16
N LYS A 13 1.69 11.70 19.07
CA LYS A 13 0.71 12.40 19.94
C LYS A 13 -0.15 13.39 19.13
N PHE A 14 0.44 14.07 18.17
CA PHE A 14 -0.26 15.02 17.30
C PHE A 14 -1.23 14.32 16.36
N ARG A 15 -0.89 13.11 15.88
CA ARG A 15 -1.71 12.36 14.93
C ARG A 15 -3.10 12.07 15.49
N HIS A 16 -4.13 12.43 14.76
CA HIS A 16 -5.53 12.09 15.06
C HIS A 16 -6.31 11.85 13.76
N ALA A 17 -7.51 11.29 13.87
CA ALA A 17 -8.41 11.06 12.74
C ALA A 17 -9.12 12.37 12.37
N THR A 18 -8.44 13.21 11.60
CA THR A 18 -8.99 14.48 11.11
C THR A 18 -10.23 14.22 10.28
N LYS A 19 -11.33 14.90 10.62
CA LYS A 19 -12.62 14.73 9.93
C LYS A 19 -12.82 15.69 8.76
N GLN A 20 -12.13 16.81 8.77
CA GLN A 20 -12.17 17.84 7.74
C GLN A 20 -10.86 18.60 7.74
N PHE A 21 -10.28 18.80 6.58
CA PHE A 21 -9.05 19.56 6.40
C PHE A 21 -9.34 21.02 6.04
N ASP A 22 -8.35 21.87 6.19
CA ASP A 22 -8.38 23.23 5.66
C ASP A 22 -8.04 23.19 4.15
N PRO A 23 -9.00 23.47 3.26
CA PRO A 23 -8.78 23.34 1.82
C PRO A 23 -7.79 24.37 1.25
N SER A 24 -7.50 25.44 2.01
CA SER A 24 -6.48 26.43 1.62
C SER A 24 -5.05 25.94 1.83
N LYS A 25 -4.86 24.89 2.64
CA LYS A 25 -3.55 24.29 2.93
C LYS A 25 -3.35 23.05 2.09
N LYS A 26 -2.25 23.03 1.37
CA LYS A 26 -1.86 21.87 0.54
C LYS A 26 -0.55 21.27 1.04
N VAL A 27 -0.45 19.97 0.95
CA VAL A 27 0.82 19.27 1.08
C VAL A 27 1.65 19.60 -0.16
N SER A 28 2.92 19.91 -0.01
CA SER A 28 3.82 20.17 -1.15
C SER A 28 4.01 18.89 -1.98
N ASP A 29 4.36 19.05 -3.24
CA ASP A 29 4.64 17.89 -4.11
C ASP A 29 5.82 17.07 -3.55
N GLU A 30 6.87 17.73 -3.03
CA GLU A 30 8.02 17.08 -2.41
C GLU A 30 7.65 16.24 -1.19
N ASP A 31 6.83 16.80 -0.28
CA ASP A 31 6.34 16.07 0.89
C ASP A 31 5.43 14.91 0.49
N PHE A 32 4.61 15.13 -0.54
CA PHE A 32 3.69 14.09 -1.01
C PHE A 32 4.44 12.92 -1.68
N GLU A 33 5.46 13.20 -2.49
CA GLU A 33 6.34 12.17 -3.05
C GLU A 33 7.06 11.39 -1.94
N THR A 34 7.50 12.07 -0.88
CA THR A 34 8.09 11.41 0.29
C THR A 34 7.09 10.46 0.97
N ILE A 35 5.83 10.86 1.10
CA ILE A 35 4.76 10.01 1.67
C ILE A 35 4.51 8.77 0.78
N LEU A 36 4.45 8.95 -0.53
CA LEU A 36 4.26 7.85 -1.48
C LEU A 36 5.45 6.88 -1.44
N GLU A 37 6.66 7.40 -1.38
CA GLU A 37 7.88 6.58 -1.30
C GLU A 37 7.93 5.79 0.02
N ALA A 38 7.57 6.40 1.15
CA ALA A 38 7.45 5.70 2.42
C ALA A 38 6.42 4.53 2.34
N GLY A 39 5.29 4.76 1.66
CA GLY A 39 4.31 3.72 1.37
C GLY A 39 4.87 2.62 0.48
N ARG A 40 5.59 2.97 -0.57
CA ARG A 40 6.24 2.02 -1.49
C ARG A 40 7.27 1.14 -0.78
N LEU A 41 8.06 1.72 0.11
CA LEU A 41 9.11 1.03 0.87
C LEU A 41 8.58 0.24 2.07
N SER A 42 7.26 0.25 2.32
CA SER A 42 6.68 -0.50 3.42
C SER A 42 6.93 -2.00 3.28
N PRO A 43 7.16 -2.74 4.36
CA PRO A 43 7.40 -4.18 4.29
C PRO A 43 6.14 -4.93 3.88
N SER A 44 6.31 -6.06 3.21
CA SER A 44 5.24 -7.00 2.89
C SER A 44 5.70 -8.43 3.01
N SER A 45 4.76 -9.37 3.14
CA SER A 45 5.07 -10.79 3.18
C SER A 45 5.83 -11.19 1.90
N LEU A 46 6.97 -11.87 2.07
CA LEU A 46 7.87 -12.26 0.99
C LEU A 46 8.37 -11.07 0.13
N GLY A 47 8.15 -9.84 0.56
CA GLY A 47 8.51 -8.64 -0.19
C GLY A 47 7.76 -8.51 -1.53
N LEU A 48 6.52 -8.95 -1.61
CA LEU A 48 5.75 -8.99 -2.86
C LEU A 48 5.01 -7.67 -3.17
N GLU A 49 4.95 -6.75 -2.22
CA GLU A 49 4.40 -5.41 -2.42
C GLU A 49 3.04 -5.42 -3.16
N PRO A 50 2.03 -6.19 -2.67
CA PRO A 50 0.81 -6.45 -3.44
C PRO A 50 -0.19 -5.28 -3.45
N TRP A 51 0.30 -4.06 -3.44
CA TRP A 51 -0.48 -2.83 -3.46
C TRP A 51 -0.31 -2.03 -4.74
N HIS A 52 -1.27 -1.15 -4.96
CA HIS A 52 -1.22 -0.16 -6.02
C HIS A 52 -1.85 1.14 -5.51
N PHE A 53 -1.10 2.23 -5.53
CA PHE A 53 -1.56 3.54 -5.10
C PHE A 53 -2.14 4.31 -6.28
N VAL A 54 -3.33 4.87 -6.11
CA VAL A 54 -3.95 5.76 -7.10
C VAL A 54 -4.26 7.10 -6.44
N VAL A 55 -3.61 8.15 -6.91
CA VAL A 55 -3.83 9.51 -6.42
C VAL A 55 -5.04 10.11 -7.13
N VAL A 56 -6.07 10.48 -6.37
CA VAL A 56 -7.33 11.01 -6.90
C VAL A 56 -7.39 12.51 -6.64
N GLN A 57 -7.06 13.30 -7.67
CA GLN A 57 -7.13 14.76 -7.60
C GLN A 57 -8.35 15.36 -8.33
N SER A 58 -8.99 14.61 -9.22
CA SER A 58 -10.19 15.04 -9.92
C SER A 58 -11.38 15.19 -8.95
N GLU A 59 -11.93 16.39 -8.84
CA GLU A 59 -13.13 16.69 -8.03
C GLU A 59 -14.31 15.81 -8.46
N THR A 60 -14.54 15.67 -9.76
CA THR A 60 -15.61 14.83 -10.29
C THR A 60 -15.47 13.35 -9.84
N LEU A 61 -14.23 12.84 -9.78
CA LEU A 61 -14.01 11.48 -9.31
C LEU A 61 -14.18 11.39 -7.79
N ARG A 62 -13.72 12.37 -7.04
CA ARG A 62 -13.94 12.46 -5.58
C ARG A 62 -15.44 12.47 -5.26
N ASP A 63 -16.25 13.24 -6.01
CA ASP A 63 -17.71 13.26 -5.85
C ASP A 63 -18.35 11.91 -6.11
N LYS A 64 -17.90 11.19 -7.14
CA LYS A 64 -18.38 9.83 -7.42
C LYS A 64 -18.01 8.82 -6.34
N LEU A 65 -16.90 9.03 -5.63
CA LEU A 65 -16.45 8.17 -4.55
C LEU A 65 -17.19 8.42 -3.22
N LYS A 66 -17.73 9.62 -3.00
CA LYS A 66 -18.41 10.01 -1.74
C LYS A 66 -19.45 9.00 -1.25
N PRO A 67 -20.38 8.49 -2.08
CA PRO A 67 -21.41 7.56 -1.61
C PRO A 67 -20.83 6.25 -1.06
N TYR A 68 -19.62 5.89 -1.48
CA TYR A 68 -18.93 4.66 -1.11
C TYR A 68 -17.86 4.85 -0.03
N SER A 69 -17.57 6.11 0.34
CA SER A 69 -16.50 6.47 1.27
C SER A 69 -17.07 6.78 2.66
N TRP A 70 -17.75 5.80 3.25
CA TRP A 70 -18.36 5.97 4.57
C TRP A 70 -17.34 6.44 5.61
N GLY A 71 -17.66 7.56 6.28
CA GLY A 71 -16.79 8.19 7.27
C GLY A 71 -15.67 9.08 6.70
N ALA A 72 -15.49 9.13 5.37
CA ALA A 72 -14.47 9.94 4.71
C ALA A 72 -15.03 11.01 3.73
N GLN A 73 -16.35 11.26 3.72
CA GLN A 73 -16.96 12.17 2.75
C GLN A 73 -16.41 13.61 2.84
N LYS A 74 -16.23 14.13 4.06
CA LYS A 74 -15.68 15.47 4.25
C LYS A 74 -14.19 15.56 3.90
N GLN A 75 -13.45 14.48 4.10
CA GLN A 75 -12.04 14.41 3.71
C GLN A 75 -11.88 14.42 2.20
N LEU A 76 -12.77 13.76 1.44
CA LEU A 76 -12.75 13.79 -0.03
C LEU A 76 -12.82 15.21 -0.60
N ASP A 77 -13.61 16.10 0.04
CA ASP A 77 -13.74 17.49 -0.40
C ASP A 77 -12.56 18.37 -0.02
N THR A 78 -11.93 18.09 1.10
CA THR A 78 -11.05 19.06 1.75
C THR A 78 -9.59 18.63 1.80
N ALA A 79 -9.30 17.35 1.61
CA ALA A 79 -7.92 16.84 1.63
C ALA A 79 -7.10 17.37 0.46
N SER A 80 -5.85 17.72 0.74
CA SER A 80 -4.87 18.09 -0.28
C SER A 80 -4.76 17.01 -1.36
N HIS A 81 -4.50 15.79 -0.93
CA HIS A 81 -4.42 14.60 -1.79
C HIS A 81 -5.36 13.52 -1.25
N PHE A 82 -5.92 12.73 -2.13
CA PHE A 82 -6.70 11.55 -1.78
C PHE A 82 -6.12 10.32 -2.48
N VAL A 83 -5.73 9.33 -1.71
CA VAL A 83 -5.06 8.13 -2.24
C VAL A 83 -5.94 6.92 -2.01
N LEU A 84 -6.23 6.19 -3.08
CA LEU A 84 -6.80 4.85 -3.01
C LEU A 84 -5.67 3.83 -3.01
N ILE A 85 -5.75 2.89 -2.09
CA ILE A 85 -4.79 1.78 -1.99
C ILE A 85 -5.53 0.51 -2.40
N PHE A 86 -5.12 -0.07 -3.52
CA PHE A 86 -5.69 -1.31 -4.03
C PHE A 86 -4.80 -2.49 -3.70
N ALA A 87 -5.42 -3.61 -3.30
CA ALA A 87 -4.76 -4.91 -3.26
C ALA A 87 -4.76 -5.54 -4.65
N ARG A 88 -3.61 -6.11 -5.06
CA ARG A 88 -3.52 -6.87 -6.30
C ARG A 88 -4.19 -8.22 -6.16
N LYS A 89 -4.92 -8.62 -7.19
CA LYS A 89 -5.43 -9.99 -7.32
C LYS A 89 -4.36 -10.90 -7.94
N ASN A 90 -4.54 -12.18 -7.74
CA ASN A 90 -3.74 -13.23 -8.38
C ASN A 90 -2.23 -13.11 -8.16
N VAL A 91 -1.82 -12.77 -6.92
CA VAL A 91 -0.42 -12.68 -6.54
C VAL A 91 0.11 -14.11 -6.29
N THR A 92 0.43 -14.81 -7.37
CA THR A 92 1.03 -16.15 -7.38
C THR A 92 2.45 -16.10 -7.92
N SER A 93 3.25 -17.12 -7.65
CA SER A 93 4.63 -17.22 -8.14
C SER A 93 4.71 -17.04 -9.67
N GLN A 94 3.75 -17.57 -10.42
CA GLN A 94 3.72 -17.55 -11.88
C GLN A 94 3.03 -16.32 -12.47
N SER A 95 2.48 -15.42 -11.63
CA SER A 95 1.85 -14.21 -12.14
C SER A 95 2.87 -13.28 -12.80
N GLU A 96 2.46 -12.62 -13.88
CA GLU A 96 3.30 -11.64 -14.59
C GLU A 96 3.84 -10.58 -13.61
N TYR A 97 3.01 -10.13 -12.69
CA TYR A 97 3.41 -9.17 -11.66
C TYR A 97 4.59 -9.67 -10.82
N VAL A 98 4.49 -10.88 -10.27
CA VAL A 98 5.55 -11.45 -9.42
C VAL A 98 6.81 -11.74 -10.24
N GLN A 99 6.65 -12.24 -11.47
CA GLN A 99 7.79 -12.50 -12.33
C GLN A 99 8.54 -11.20 -12.73
N ASN A 100 7.81 -10.11 -12.98
CA ASN A 100 8.39 -8.80 -13.23
C ASN A 100 9.05 -8.22 -11.97
N LEU A 101 8.47 -8.43 -10.79
CA LEU A 101 9.04 -7.99 -9.52
C LEU A 101 10.39 -8.67 -9.24
N ILE A 102 10.45 -10.00 -9.36
CA ILE A 102 11.67 -10.76 -9.04
C ILE A 102 12.81 -10.52 -10.04
N ARG A 103 12.49 -10.31 -11.33
CA ARG A 103 13.49 -10.02 -12.38
C ARG A 103 13.86 -8.55 -12.46
N GLY A 104 12.85 -7.67 -12.51
CA GLY A 104 13.05 -6.25 -12.76
C GLY A 104 13.46 -5.46 -11.52
N VAL A 105 12.76 -5.65 -10.41
CA VAL A 105 12.98 -4.88 -9.18
C VAL A 105 14.01 -5.55 -8.27
N LYS A 106 13.82 -6.84 -7.98
CA LYS A 106 14.71 -7.60 -7.08
C LYS A 106 15.97 -8.11 -7.77
N GLN A 107 15.96 -8.16 -9.10
CA GLN A 107 17.11 -8.53 -9.95
C GLN A 107 17.72 -9.88 -9.56
N TYR A 108 16.88 -10.87 -9.24
CA TYR A 108 17.37 -12.23 -8.98
C TYR A 108 17.95 -12.85 -10.24
N GLU A 109 19.05 -13.59 -10.10
CA GLU A 109 19.63 -14.35 -11.20
C GLU A 109 18.66 -15.44 -11.69
N GLU A 110 18.55 -15.64 -13.00
CA GLU A 110 17.64 -16.63 -13.62
C GLU A 110 17.81 -18.04 -13.04
N SER A 111 19.02 -18.42 -12.69
CA SER A 111 19.34 -19.72 -12.07
C SER A 111 18.67 -19.92 -10.69
N THR A 112 18.35 -18.84 -9.97
CA THR A 112 17.77 -18.88 -8.63
C THR A 112 16.24 -18.80 -8.66
N ILE A 113 15.65 -18.31 -9.73
CA ILE A 113 14.20 -18.07 -9.85
C ILE A 113 13.36 -19.33 -9.59
N PRO A 114 13.71 -20.53 -10.09
CA PRO A 114 12.95 -21.74 -9.79
C PRO A 114 12.82 -22.02 -8.28
N ALA A 115 13.92 -21.89 -7.54
CA ALA A 115 13.92 -22.08 -6.08
C ALA A 115 13.14 -21.00 -5.34
N VAL A 116 13.17 -19.76 -5.83
CA VAL A 116 12.36 -18.65 -5.29
C VAL A 116 10.87 -18.92 -5.50
N ASN A 117 10.49 -19.37 -6.70
CA ASN A 117 9.09 -19.70 -6.99
C ASN A 117 8.61 -20.88 -6.14
N GLU A 118 9.40 -21.93 -6.01
CA GLU A 118 9.10 -23.09 -5.15
C GLU A 118 8.89 -22.66 -3.69
N LYS A 119 9.77 -21.83 -3.16
CA LYS A 119 9.64 -21.30 -1.79
C LYS A 119 8.35 -20.50 -1.61
N PHE A 120 7.96 -19.73 -2.61
CA PHE A 120 6.75 -18.95 -2.61
C PHE A 120 5.51 -19.85 -2.66
N ASP A 121 5.48 -20.83 -3.56
CA ASP A 121 4.39 -21.78 -3.70
C ASP A 121 4.19 -22.61 -2.43
N ASN A 122 5.29 -23.10 -1.84
CA ASN A 122 5.26 -23.82 -0.58
C ASN A 122 4.69 -22.95 0.57
N PHE A 123 5.09 -21.68 0.63
CA PHE A 123 4.51 -20.77 1.60
C PHE A 123 3.00 -20.59 1.41
N GLN A 124 2.54 -20.31 0.19
CA GLN A 124 1.11 -20.14 -0.08
C GLN A 124 0.31 -21.41 0.21
N THR A 125 0.84 -22.57 -0.13
CA THR A 125 0.19 -23.87 0.09
C THR A 125 0.13 -24.21 1.58
N ASN A 126 1.22 -24.07 2.31
CA ASN A 126 1.28 -24.40 3.74
C ASN A 126 0.35 -23.51 4.61
N PHE A 127 0.07 -22.30 4.16
CA PHE A 127 -0.83 -21.38 4.85
C PHE A 127 -2.22 -21.28 4.18
N HIS A 128 -2.57 -22.17 3.27
CA HIS A 128 -3.85 -22.22 2.59
C HIS A 128 -4.24 -20.90 1.88
N ILE A 129 -3.24 -20.17 1.42
CA ILE A 129 -3.42 -18.86 0.77
C ILE A 129 -3.95 -19.03 -0.64
N ASN A 130 -3.47 -20.03 -1.36
CA ASN A 130 -3.80 -20.33 -2.76
C ASN A 130 -4.92 -21.34 -2.95
N ASP A 131 -5.68 -21.69 -1.91
CA ASP A 131 -6.78 -22.66 -1.98
C ASP A 131 -7.87 -22.19 -2.95
N ASN A 132 -8.10 -20.89 -3.03
CA ASN A 132 -9.05 -20.27 -3.97
C ASN A 132 -8.75 -18.77 -4.13
N GLU A 133 -9.44 -18.12 -5.10
CA GLU A 133 -9.27 -16.68 -5.38
C GLU A 133 -9.56 -15.78 -4.18
N ARG A 134 -10.50 -16.16 -3.32
CA ARG A 134 -10.87 -15.37 -2.14
C ARG A 134 -9.75 -15.40 -1.10
N THR A 135 -9.20 -16.58 -0.78
CA THR A 135 -8.12 -16.71 0.20
C THR A 135 -6.87 -15.96 -0.27
N LEU A 136 -6.56 -16.05 -1.57
CA LEU A 136 -5.45 -15.32 -2.18
C LEU A 136 -5.64 -13.80 -2.11
N TYR A 137 -6.86 -13.31 -2.41
CA TYR A 137 -7.18 -11.89 -2.30
C TYR A 137 -7.18 -11.41 -0.84
N ASP A 138 -7.75 -12.17 0.08
CA ASP A 138 -7.78 -11.83 1.50
C ASP A 138 -6.36 -11.74 2.07
N TRP A 139 -5.46 -12.64 1.66
CA TRP A 139 -4.06 -12.55 2.03
C TRP A 139 -3.39 -11.29 1.49
N ALA A 140 -3.54 -11.00 0.20
CA ALA A 140 -2.99 -9.79 -0.42
C ALA A 140 -3.54 -8.52 0.24
N SER A 141 -4.84 -8.48 0.56
CA SER A 141 -5.49 -7.35 1.22
C SER A 141 -4.94 -7.11 2.63
N LYS A 142 -4.62 -8.17 3.37
CA LYS A 142 -4.04 -8.05 4.71
C LYS A 142 -2.66 -7.39 4.70
N GLN A 143 -1.92 -7.47 3.60
CA GLN A 143 -0.64 -6.79 3.47
C GLN A 143 -0.79 -5.26 3.51
N LEU A 144 -1.95 -4.72 3.08
CA LEU A 144 -2.21 -3.28 3.11
C LEU A 144 -2.23 -2.72 4.53
N SER A 145 -2.52 -3.54 5.55
CA SER A 145 -2.51 -3.10 6.95
C SER A 145 -1.11 -2.79 7.48
N LEU A 146 -0.06 -3.33 6.85
CA LEU A 146 1.33 -3.06 7.22
C LEU A 146 1.79 -1.64 6.84
N ILE A 147 1.08 -1.00 5.92
CA ILE A 147 1.38 0.38 5.49
C ILE A 147 1.01 1.41 6.59
N HIS A 148 0.24 0.99 7.58
CA HIS A 148 -0.26 1.85 8.66
C HIS A 148 0.55 1.76 9.96
N ILE A 149 1.66 1.01 9.97
CA ILE A 149 2.49 0.82 11.15
C ILE A 149 3.56 1.95 11.25
#